data_4a1037ded1a5c08fc75cca731f03173b
#
_entry.id   4a1037ded1a5c08fc75cca731f03173b
#
_cell.length_a   1.000
_cell.length_b   1.000
_cell.length_c   1.000
_cell.angle_alpha   90.00
_cell.angle_beta   90.00
_cell.angle_gamma   90.00
#
_symmetry.space_group_name_H-M   'P 1'
#
loop_
_entity.id
_entity.type
_entity.pdbx_description
1 polymer ?
#
loop_
_entity_poly.entity_id
_entity_poly.type
_entity_poly.pdbx_seq_one_letter_code
_entity_poly.pdbx_strand_id
1 'polypeptide(L)'
;MAKHETPLLDQLETGPWPSFVTDIKREAESREKNERNIEYQIPQDCCDDLLGVLELSYKHGRTHWKHGGIVGVFGYGGGVIGRYCDQPEMFPGVAHFHTMRVSQPAGKFYTTKYLEEICDLWERRGSGLTNMHGSTGDIIFLGTTTPQLEEVFWEMGHNLHQDLGGSGSNLRTPSDCVGQARCEWACFDTQAICHDLTVEYQDELHRPAFPYKFKFKFDGCPNCCVASIARADLAFVGTWRDDIKIDQEAVKAYVGGELPPNGGAHAGRDWGPFDIQKEVIDICPTGCMRYEDGKLEINTPECYRCMHCINVMPRALRIGNDRGCSIFAGAKAPILDGAQMG
;
A
#
# COMPACT_ATOMS: atom_id res chain seq x y z
N MET A 1 22.56 17.51 -21.31
CA MET A 1 21.66 16.85 -22.31
C MET A 1 21.43 15.43 -21.85
N ALA A 2 20.22 14.92 -21.95
CA ALA A 2 19.93 13.54 -21.57
C ALA A 2 20.84 12.58 -22.35
N LYS A 3 21.41 11.59 -21.66
CA LYS A 3 22.31 10.58 -22.23
C LYS A 3 21.63 9.68 -23.27
N HIS A 4 20.34 9.45 -23.08
CA HIS A 4 19.51 8.61 -23.94
C HIS A 4 18.29 9.36 -24.45
N GLU A 5 17.92 9.14 -25.71
CA GLU A 5 16.63 9.61 -26.25
C GLU A 5 15.49 8.70 -25.77
N THR A 6 14.38 9.28 -25.35
CA THR A 6 13.26 8.58 -24.74
C THR A 6 11.89 8.88 -25.38
N PRO A 7 11.74 8.78 -26.71
CA PRO A 7 10.52 9.23 -27.41
C PRO A 7 9.25 8.45 -27.04
N LEU A 8 9.35 7.20 -26.59
CA LEU A 8 8.20 6.43 -26.14
C LEU A 8 7.82 6.81 -24.71
N LEU A 9 8.80 7.00 -23.82
CA LEU A 9 8.57 7.45 -22.45
C LEU A 9 8.02 8.87 -22.41
N ASP A 10 8.46 9.76 -23.30
CA ASP A 10 7.99 11.15 -23.39
C ASP A 10 6.47 11.23 -23.59
N GLN A 11 5.89 10.22 -24.24
CA GLN A 11 4.43 10.14 -24.40
C GLN A 11 3.69 9.97 -23.05
N LEU A 12 4.36 9.42 -22.04
CA LEU A 12 3.78 9.25 -20.69
C LEU A 12 3.76 10.55 -19.88
N GLU A 13 4.44 11.59 -20.37
CA GLU A 13 4.42 12.93 -19.76
C GLU A 13 3.31 13.81 -20.34
N THR A 14 2.61 13.34 -21.38
CA THR A 14 1.48 14.05 -21.96
C THR A 14 0.23 13.86 -21.14
N GLY A 15 -0.38 14.95 -20.68
CA GLY A 15 -1.63 14.93 -19.92
C GLY A 15 -1.51 15.59 -18.55
N PRO A 16 -2.61 15.61 -17.76
CA PRO A 16 -2.68 16.34 -16.51
C PRO A 16 -2.11 15.58 -15.29
N TRP A 17 -1.73 14.32 -15.45
CA TRP A 17 -1.32 13.46 -14.34
C TRP A 17 0.20 13.43 -14.16
N PRO A 18 0.69 13.38 -12.90
CA PRO A 18 2.12 13.18 -12.65
C PRO A 18 2.65 11.92 -13.34
N SER A 19 3.83 12.00 -13.92
CA SER A 19 4.50 10.88 -14.56
C SER A 19 5.79 10.52 -13.81
N PHE A 20 6.02 9.22 -13.60
CA PHE A 20 7.29 8.73 -13.05
C PHE A 20 8.48 9.07 -13.98
N VAL A 21 8.24 9.22 -15.27
CA VAL A 21 9.28 9.63 -16.25
C VAL A 21 9.78 11.04 -15.94
N THR A 22 8.85 11.96 -15.65
CA THR A 22 9.21 13.34 -15.25
C THR A 22 10.08 13.36 -13.99
N ASP A 23 9.76 12.53 -12.99
CA ASP A 23 10.53 12.48 -11.75
C ASP A 23 11.93 11.88 -11.97
N ILE A 24 12.06 10.82 -12.77
CA ILE A 24 13.37 10.25 -13.12
C ILE A 24 14.21 11.25 -13.92
N LYS A 25 13.62 11.99 -14.86
CA LYS A 25 14.32 13.05 -15.64
C LYS A 25 14.83 14.18 -14.74
N ARG A 26 14.00 14.65 -13.80
CA ARG A 26 14.40 15.66 -12.82
C ARG A 26 15.56 15.19 -11.96
N GLU A 27 15.51 13.94 -11.52
CA GLU A 27 16.60 13.37 -10.74
C GLU A 27 17.89 13.24 -11.56
N ALA A 28 17.81 12.79 -12.80
CA ALA A 28 18.94 12.73 -13.72
C ALA A 28 19.58 14.11 -13.95
N GLU A 29 18.78 15.15 -14.18
CA GLU A 29 19.25 16.52 -14.34
C GLU A 29 19.90 17.07 -13.06
N SER A 30 19.30 16.80 -11.89
CA SER A 30 19.85 17.23 -10.59
C SER A 30 21.22 16.63 -10.34
N ARG A 31 21.40 15.35 -10.67
CA ARG A 31 22.66 14.63 -10.54
C ARG A 31 23.72 15.12 -11.53
N GLU A 32 23.36 15.36 -12.78
CA GLU A 32 24.29 15.95 -13.79
C GLU A 32 24.81 17.30 -13.32
N LYS A 33 23.96 18.14 -12.74
CA LYS A 33 24.32 19.47 -12.25
C LYS A 33 24.99 19.47 -10.86
N ASN A 34 24.99 18.33 -10.19
CA ASN A 34 25.47 18.21 -8.80
C ASN A 34 24.80 19.20 -7.82
N GLU A 35 23.50 19.45 -8.03
CA GLU A 35 22.76 20.47 -7.26
C GLU A 35 22.67 20.13 -5.76
N ARG A 36 22.76 18.84 -5.39
CA ARG A 36 22.58 18.34 -4.02
C ARG A 36 23.86 17.94 -3.32
N ASN A 37 25.03 18.22 -3.92
CA ASN A 37 26.34 17.89 -3.35
C ASN A 37 26.43 16.43 -2.86
N ILE A 38 26.02 15.50 -3.70
CA ILE A 38 25.94 14.07 -3.40
C ILE A 38 27.36 13.50 -3.33
N GLU A 39 27.70 12.82 -2.23
CA GLU A 39 28.94 12.07 -2.13
C GLU A 39 28.83 10.76 -2.90
N TYR A 40 29.55 10.67 -4.01
CA TYR A 40 29.34 9.65 -5.02
C TYR A 40 30.02 8.33 -4.73
N GLN A 41 29.20 7.34 -4.45
CA GLN A 41 29.57 5.94 -4.67
C GLN A 41 28.54 5.24 -5.59
N ILE A 42 27.64 6.02 -6.18
CA ILE A 42 26.64 5.57 -7.14
C ILE A 42 26.93 6.23 -8.48
N PRO A 43 26.85 5.51 -9.62
CA PRO A 43 27.03 6.13 -10.92
C PRO A 43 26.11 7.34 -11.10
N GLN A 44 26.67 8.49 -11.47
CA GLN A 44 25.91 9.73 -11.67
C GLN A 44 24.82 9.60 -12.74
N ASP A 45 25.06 8.72 -13.71
CA ASP A 45 24.19 8.47 -14.84
C ASP A 45 23.17 7.33 -14.58
N CYS A 46 23.01 6.88 -13.33
CA CYS A 46 22.09 5.79 -13.03
C CYS A 46 20.65 6.07 -13.43
N CYS A 47 20.19 7.32 -13.27
CA CYS A 47 18.83 7.70 -13.67
C CYS A 47 18.67 7.83 -15.17
N ASP A 48 19.67 8.34 -15.89
CA ASP A 48 19.69 8.37 -17.35
C ASP A 48 19.70 6.96 -17.94
N ASP A 49 20.54 6.07 -17.40
CA ASP A 49 20.60 4.68 -17.84
C ASP A 49 19.30 3.93 -17.50
N LEU A 50 18.65 4.26 -16.37
CA LEU A 50 17.31 3.73 -16.05
C LEU A 50 16.28 4.16 -17.10
N LEU A 51 16.27 5.44 -17.50
CA LEU A 51 15.40 5.92 -18.59
C LEU A 51 15.70 5.19 -19.90
N GLY A 52 16.98 5.04 -20.27
CA GLY A 52 17.38 4.34 -21.49
C GLY A 52 16.93 2.87 -21.51
N VAL A 53 17.09 2.13 -20.40
CA VAL A 53 16.63 0.73 -20.31
C VAL A 53 15.11 0.60 -20.33
N LEU A 54 14.40 1.58 -19.76
CA LEU A 54 12.93 1.61 -19.81
C LEU A 54 12.45 1.89 -21.23
N GLU A 55 13.04 2.86 -21.94
CA GLU A 55 12.72 3.15 -23.34
C GLU A 55 12.95 1.92 -24.22
N LEU A 56 14.09 1.24 -24.07
CA LEU A 56 14.38 -0.01 -24.78
C LEU A 56 13.33 -1.09 -24.50
N SER A 57 12.87 -1.17 -23.24
CA SER A 57 11.85 -2.12 -22.83
C SER A 57 10.51 -1.85 -23.50
N TYR A 58 10.09 -0.58 -23.57
CA TYR A 58 8.88 -0.17 -24.31
C TYR A 58 8.99 -0.49 -25.79
N LYS A 59 10.14 -0.16 -26.41
CA LYS A 59 10.40 -0.44 -27.81
C LYS A 59 10.33 -1.92 -28.17
N HIS A 60 10.80 -2.79 -27.27
CA HIS A 60 10.84 -4.23 -27.50
C HIS A 60 9.61 -4.98 -26.97
N GLY A 61 8.68 -4.30 -26.27
CA GLY A 61 7.53 -4.92 -25.63
C GLY A 61 7.89 -5.94 -24.54
N ARG A 62 9.12 -5.85 -23.98
CA ARG A 62 9.61 -6.71 -22.89
C ARG A 62 10.59 -5.95 -22.02
N THR A 63 10.62 -6.25 -20.72
CA THR A 63 11.55 -5.57 -19.83
C THR A 63 13.00 -6.06 -20.00
N HIS A 64 13.92 -5.13 -20.01
CA HIS A 64 15.37 -5.34 -19.94
C HIS A 64 15.93 -5.10 -18.55
N TRP A 65 15.11 -4.58 -17.63
CA TRP A 65 15.43 -4.46 -16.22
C TRP A 65 14.90 -5.68 -15.46
N LYS A 66 15.79 -6.53 -14.97
CA LYS A 66 15.49 -7.87 -14.47
C LYS A 66 15.57 -7.95 -12.95
N HIS A 67 14.96 -9.00 -12.41
CA HIS A 67 15.11 -9.40 -11.02
C HIS A 67 16.32 -10.32 -10.88
N GLY A 68 17.22 -9.98 -9.95
CA GLY A 68 18.39 -10.79 -9.62
C GLY A 68 18.23 -11.69 -8.39
N GLY A 69 17.02 -11.75 -7.83
CA GLY A 69 16.77 -12.53 -6.61
C GLY A 69 17.01 -11.72 -5.32
N ILE A 70 17.18 -12.41 -4.21
CA ILE A 70 17.44 -11.78 -2.91
C ILE A 70 18.94 -11.53 -2.77
N VAL A 71 19.30 -10.34 -2.26
CA VAL A 71 20.66 -9.98 -1.90
C VAL A 71 20.69 -9.71 -0.40
N GLY A 72 21.55 -10.42 0.33
CA GLY A 72 21.71 -10.24 1.76
C GLY A 72 22.58 -9.03 2.09
N VAL A 73 22.32 -8.42 3.22
CA VAL A 73 23.25 -7.56 3.97
C VAL A 73 23.67 -8.31 5.24
N PHE A 74 24.69 -7.84 5.93
CA PHE A 74 25.22 -8.54 7.10
C PHE A 74 24.14 -8.92 8.13
N GLY A 75 23.98 -10.21 8.36
CA GLY A 75 22.95 -10.75 9.26
C GLY A 75 21.52 -10.83 8.72
N TYR A 76 21.27 -10.33 7.51
CA TYR A 76 19.94 -10.26 6.91
C TYR A 76 19.93 -10.94 5.54
N GLY A 77 19.07 -11.94 5.37
CA GLY A 77 18.82 -12.62 4.10
C GLY A 77 17.62 -12.08 3.32
N GLY A 78 16.96 -11.03 3.81
CA GLY A 78 15.80 -10.40 3.20
C GLY A 78 15.90 -8.87 3.23
N GLY A 79 14.93 -8.20 2.62
CA GLY A 79 14.87 -6.73 2.60
C GLY A 79 15.54 -6.09 1.39
N VAL A 80 16.42 -6.80 0.69
CA VAL A 80 17.09 -6.33 -0.54
C VAL A 80 16.74 -7.25 -1.70
N ILE A 81 16.36 -6.64 -2.83
CA ILE A 81 16.11 -7.36 -4.10
C ILE A 81 17.18 -6.95 -5.09
N GLY A 82 17.95 -7.91 -5.58
CA GLY A 82 18.88 -7.71 -6.68
C GLY A 82 18.12 -7.29 -7.94
N ARG A 83 18.66 -6.29 -8.62
CA ARG A 83 18.20 -5.84 -9.92
C ARG A 83 19.40 -5.79 -10.86
N TYR A 84 19.19 -6.04 -12.11
CA TYR A 84 20.22 -5.91 -13.13
C TYR A 84 19.62 -5.58 -14.48
N CYS A 85 20.40 -4.94 -15.35
CA CYS A 85 20.08 -4.80 -16.74
C CYS A 85 20.69 -5.93 -17.57
N ASP A 86 19.92 -6.52 -18.48
CA ASP A 86 20.42 -7.55 -19.40
C ASP A 86 21.19 -6.97 -20.60
N GLN A 87 21.41 -5.63 -20.60
CA GLN A 87 22.22 -4.89 -21.56
C GLN A 87 23.25 -3.99 -20.82
N PRO A 88 24.15 -4.58 -20.00
CA PRO A 88 24.99 -3.80 -19.08
C PRO A 88 26.01 -2.90 -19.81
N GLU A 89 26.39 -3.26 -21.04
CA GLU A 89 27.30 -2.44 -21.86
C GLU A 89 26.65 -1.15 -22.34
N MET A 90 25.34 -1.19 -22.58
CA MET A 90 24.57 0.00 -23.00
C MET A 90 24.16 0.87 -21.81
N PHE A 91 23.92 0.24 -20.67
CA PHE A 91 23.38 0.89 -19.46
C PHE A 91 24.21 0.51 -18.22
N PRO A 92 25.47 0.92 -18.16
CA PRO A 92 26.37 0.54 -17.07
C PRO A 92 25.93 1.06 -15.69
N GLY A 93 25.23 2.22 -15.62
CA GLY A 93 24.73 2.80 -14.38
C GLY A 93 23.64 1.99 -13.69
N VAL A 94 23.02 1.04 -14.41
CA VAL A 94 22.00 0.12 -13.87
C VAL A 94 22.35 -1.35 -14.08
N ALA A 95 23.61 -1.64 -14.40
CA ALA A 95 24.09 -3.02 -14.57
C ALA A 95 23.89 -3.86 -13.31
N HIS A 96 24.16 -3.26 -12.13
CA HIS A 96 23.89 -3.80 -10.80
C HIS A 96 23.15 -2.72 -9.99
N PHE A 97 21.86 -2.89 -9.81
CA PHE A 97 20.98 -1.84 -9.29
C PHE A 97 19.97 -2.46 -8.32
N HIS A 98 20.32 -2.47 -7.03
CA HIS A 98 19.54 -3.13 -6.00
C HIS A 98 18.44 -2.24 -5.46
N THR A 99 17.32 -2.84 -5.08
CA THR A 99 16.25 -2.16 -4.34
C THR A 99 16.23 -2.63 -2.90
N MET A 100 16.05 -1.70 -1.96
CA MET A 100 15.91 -1.99 -0.53
C MET A 100 14.49 -1.66 -0.07
N ARG A 101 13.97 -2.42 0.88
CA ARG A 101 12.69 -2.16 1.52
C ARG A 101 12.92 -1.60 2.91
N VAL A 102 12.16 -0.55 3.23
CA VAL A 102 12.15 0.05 4.56
C VAL A 102 10.96 -0.54 5.32
N SER A 103 11.17 -1.10 6.50
CA SER A 103 10.09 -1.61 7.34
C SER A 103 9.25 -0.43 7.84
N GLN A 104 7.97 -0.45 7.55
CA GLN A 104 7.06 0.60 7.99
C GLN A 104 6.65 0.42 9.45
N PRO A 105 6.45 1.51 10.21
CA PRO A 105 5.83 1.42 11.52
C PRO A 105 4.37 0.98 11.40
N ALA A 106 3.83 0.36 12.46
CA ALA A 106 2.41 0.09 12.54
C ALA A 106 1.62 1.39 12.34
N GLY A 107 0.53 1.33 11.53
CA GLY A 107 -0.25 2.49 11.15
C GLY A 107 0.37 3.38 10.06
N LYS A 108 1.61 3.14 9.68
CA LYS A 108 2.34 3.87 8.61
C LYS A 108 2.43 5.38 8.82
N PHE A 109 2.50 5.81 10.07
CA PHE A 109 2.68 7.21 10.38
C PHE A 109 4.16 7.59 10.41
N TYR A 110 4.51 8.59 9.62
CA TYR A 110 5.82 9.21 9.61
C TYR A 110 5.68 10.71 9.89
N THR A 111 6.62 11.28 10.63
CA THR A 111 6.75 12.74 10.67
C THR A 111 7.40 13.23 9.37
N THR A 112 7.08 14.46 8.95
CA THR A 112 7.72 15.07 7.77
C THR A 112 9.24 15.08 7.91
N LYS A 113 9.74 15.46 9.09
CA LYS A 113 11.18 15.49 9.38
C LYS A 113 11.82 14.08 9.20
N TYR A 114 11.18 13.05 9.70
CA TYR A 114 11.71 11.69 9.56
C TYR A 114 11.73 11.22 8.09
N LEU A 115 10.70 11.58 7.31
CA LEU A 115 10.69 11.30 5.86
C LEU A 115 11.81 12.08 5.15
N GLU A 116 12.10 13.31 5.54
CA GLU A 116 13.25 14.09 5.03
C GLU A 116 14.56 13.36 5.33
N GLU A 117 14.77 12.91 6.57
CA GLU A 117 15.97 12.15 6.97
C GLU A 117 16.17 10.87 6.16
N ILE A 118 15.07 10.12 5.89
CA ILE A 118 15.10 8.95 5.01
C ILE A 118 15.44 9.35 3.57
N CYS A 119 14.86 10.43 3.06
CA CYS A 119 15.15 10.94 1.73
C CYS A 119 16.60 11.38 1.60
N ASP A 120 17.12 12.11 2.58
CA ASP A 120 18.52 12.59 2.61
C ASP A 120 19.52 11.43 2.61
N LEU A 121 19.23 10.36 3.36
CA LEU A 121 20.03 9.14 3.31
C LEU A 121 20.02 8.54 1.90
N TRP A 122 18.84 8.45 1.31
CA TRP A 122 18.70 7.82 0.00
C TRP A 122 19.26 8.67 -1.15
N GLU A 123 19.24 9.99 -1.02
CA GLU A 123 19.91 10.90 -1.95
C GLU A 123 21.43 10.67 -1.96
N ARG A 124 22.03 10.49 -0.78
CA ARG A 124 23.49 10.28 -0.67
C ARG A 124 23.94 8.90 -1.11
N ARG A 125 23.15 7.85 -0.79
CA ARG A 125 23.56 6.44 -0.89
C ARG A 125 22.90 5.67 -2.02
N GLY A 126 21.89 6.24 -2.65
CA GLY A 126 21.08 5.61 -3.70
C GLY A 126 20.80 6.50 -4.88
N SER A 127 19.85 6.10 -5.69
CA SER A 127 19.42 6.85 -6.87
C SER A 127 18.62 8.10 -6.56
N GLY A 128 18.23 8.36 -5.31
CA GLY A 128 17.26 9.38 -4.95
C GLY A 128 15.81 9.00 -5.23
N LEU A 129 15.57 7.94 -5.98
CA LEU A 129 14.22 7.50 -6.33
C LEU A 129 13.62 6.60 -5.25
N THR A 130 12.40 6.91 -4.82
CA THR A 130 11.61 6.11 -3.89
C THR A 130 10.26 5.79 -4.46
N ASN A 131 9.64 4.70 -3.98
CA ASN A 131 8.23 4.46 -4.23
C ASN A 131 7.55 3.80 -3.03
N MET A 132 6.22 3.86 -2.98
CA MET A 132 5.42 3.16 -1.98
C MET A 132 4.92 1.84 -2.57
N HIS A 133 5.29 0.73 -1.94
CA HIS A 133 4.92 -0.59 -2.44
C HIS A 133 3.42 -0.86 -2.28
N GLY A 134 2.73 -1.06 -3.40
CA GLY A 134 1.26 -1.18 -3.42
C GLY A 134 0.68 -2.37 -2.65
N SER A 135 1.45 -3.42 -2.38
CA SER A 135 0.97 -4.61 -1.65
C SER A 135 1.14 -4.50 -0.14
N THR A 136 2.22 -3.91 0.33
CA THR A 136 2.56 -3.82 1.76
C THR A 136 2.60 -2.38 2.25
N GLY A 137 2.78 -1.40 1.35
CA GLY A 137 2.84 0.02 1.68
C GLY A 137 4.18 0.48 2.22
N ASP A 138 5.17 -0.41 2.29
CA ASP A 138 6.53 -0.08 2.69
C ASP A 138 7.21 0.84 1.66
N ILE A 139 8.11 1.68 2.12
CA ILE A 139 8.94 2.51 1.25
C ILE A 139 9.95 1.60 0.55
N ILE A 140 10.06 1.76 -0.77
CA ILE A 140 11.08 1.11 -1.58
C ILE A 140 12.13 2.13 -1.95
N PHE A 141 13.36 1.89 -1.57
CA PHE A 141 14.53 2.56 -2.08
C PHE A 141 14.91 1.96 -3.43
N LEU A 142 14.76 2.72 -4.48
CA LEU A 142 14.88 2.25 -5.84
C LEU A 142 16.28 2.51 -6.39
N GLY A 143 17.17 1.58 -6.15
CA GLY A 143 18.46 1.54 -6.82
C GLY A 143 19.67 2.03 -6.04
N THR A 144 20.55 1.09 -5.72
CA THR A 144 21.90 1.36 -5.22
C THR A 144 22.85 0.28 -5.68
N THR A 145 24.14 0.50 -5.48
CA THR A 145 25.18 -0.48 -5.81
C THR A 145 25.44 -1.45 -4.64
N THR A 146 26.03 -2.60 -4.94
CA THR A 146 26.35 -3.60 -3.91
C THR A 146 27.19 -3.04 -2.75
N PRO A 147 28.24 -2.22 -2.98
CA PRO A 147 29.02 -1.65 -1.88
C PRO A 147 28.23 -0.71 -0.96
N GLN A 148 27.12 -0.14 -1.43
CA GLN A 148 26.32 0.77 -0.62
C GLN A 148 25.28 0.08 0.26
N LEU A 149 25.00 -1.21 0.02
CA LEU A 149 23.95 -1.94 0.76
C LEU A 149 24.22 -1.97 2.27
N GLU A 150 25.45 -2.28 2.68
CA GLU A 150 25.84 -2.33 4.10
C GLU A 150 25.83 -0.92 4.72
N GLU A 151 26.31 0.06 3.99
CA GLU A 151 26.34 1.45 4.45
C GLU A 151 24.94 2.01 4.68
N VAL A 152 24.01 1.79 3.74
CA VAL A 152 22.61 2.18 3.89
C VAL A 152 21.96 1.48 5.08
N PHE A 153 22.18 0.19 5.21
CA PHE A 153 21.66 -0.61 6.32
C PHE A 153 22.21 -0.11 7.67
N TRP A 154 23.50 0.15 7.73
CA TRP A 154 24.14 0.65 8.95
C TRP A 154 23.58 2.02 9.35
N GLU A 155 23.48 2.97 8.43
CA GLU A 155 22.92 4.30 8.71
C GLU A 155 21.45 4.24 9.08
N MET A 156 20.65 3.42 8.40
CA MET A 156 19.26 3.21 8.77
C MET A 156 19.13 2.70 10.21
N GLY A 157 19.87 1.65 10.55
CA GLY A 157 19.77 1.03 11.87
C GLY A 157 20.28 1.93 12.99
N HIS A 158 21.44 2.57 12.80
CA HIS A 158 22.11 3.32 13.86
C HIS A 158 21.63 4.78 14.00
N ASN A 159 21.40 5.45 12.87
CA ASN A 159 21.06 6.87 12.88
C ASN A 159 19.55 7.11 12.86
N LEU A 160 18.80 6.28 12.14
CA LEU A 160 17.35 6.43 11.96
C LEU A 160 16.52 5.46 12.78
N HIS A 161 17.17 4.48 13.44
CA HIS A 161 16.49 3.39 14.16
C HIS A 161 15.44 2.70 13.29
N GLN A 162 15.77 2.50 12.01
CA GLN A 162 14.89 1.98 10.99
C GLN A 162 15.41 0.63 10.50
N ASP A 163 14.51 -0.32 10.38
CA ASP A 163 14.82 -1.68 9.92
C ASP A 163 14.46 -1.89 8.46
N LEU A 164 14.99 -2.96 7.86
CA LEU A 164 14.61 -3.42 6.53
C LEU A 164 13.25 -4.13 6.57
N GLY A 165 12.45 -3.94 5.53
CA GLY A 165 11.23 -4.70 5.30
C GLY A 165 11.51 -6.08 4.68
N GLY A 166 10.50 -6.95 4.69
CA GLY A 166 10.61 -8.30 4.12
C GLY A 166 10.60 -8.33 2.60
N SER A 167 11.47 -9.16 2.00
CA SER A 167 11.49 -9.38 0.56
C SER A 167 11.78 -10.86 0.22
N GLY A 168 11.37 -11.30 -0.97
CA GLY A 168 11.64 -12.68 -1.41
C GLY A 168 10.72 -13.72 -0.76
N SER A 169 11.29 -14.91 -0.48
CA SER A 169 10.58 -16.05 0.11
C SER A 169 10.66 -16.03 1.64
N ASN A 170 10.11 -14.99 2.23
CA ASN A 170 10.08 -14.79 3.68
C ASN A 170 8.75 -14.12 4.09
N LEU A 171 8.62 -13.80 5.36
CA LEU A 171 7.58 -12.90 5.81
C LEU A 171 7.78 -11.55 5.10
N ARG A 172 6.72 -11.05 4.47
CA ARG A 172 6.71 -9.71 3.91
C ARG A 172 6.32 -8.70 4.98
N THR A 173 6.78 -7.48 4.84
CA THR A 173 6.47 -6.41 5.79
C THR A 173 4.98 -6.43 6.15
N PRO A 174 4.61 -6.67 7.42
CA PRO A 174 3.23 -6.62 7.86
C PRO A 174 2.60 -5.25 7.59
N SER A 175 1.31 -5.24 7.34
CA SER A 175 0.62 -4.03 6.91
C SER A 175 -0.75 -3.94 7.53
N ASP A 176 -1.05 -2.80 8.13
CA ASP A 176 -2.32 -2.50 8.78
C ASP A 176 -2.94 -1.20 8.25
N CYS A 177 -4.23 -1.02 8.50
CA CYS A 177 -4.89 0.26 8.30
C CYS A 177 -4.64 1.18 9.50
N VAL A 178 -5.06 2.46 9.39
CA VAL A 178 -4.91 3.44 10.49
C VAL A 178 -5.66 3.06 11.78
N GLY A 179 -6.56 2.08 11.73
CA GLY A 179 -7.23 1.47 12.86
C GLY A 179 -7.82 2.46 13.87
N GLN A 180 -7.82 2.10 15.14
CA GLN A 180 -8.39 2.90 16.21
C GLN A 180 -7.70 4.25 16.42
N ALA A 181 -6.49 4.45 15.89
CA ALA A 181 -5.81 5.72 16.01
C ALA A 181 -6.56 6.88 15.30
N ARG A 182 -7.30 6.59 14.23
CA ARG A 182 -8.01 7.62 13.46
C ARG A 182 -9.34 7.19 12.84
N CYS A 183 -9.77 5.94 13.02
CA CYS A 183 -10.97 5.44 12.33
C CYS A 183 -12.04 5.01 13.32
N GLU A 184 -13.20 5.66 13.25
CA GLU A 184 -14.37 5.34 14.09
C GLU A 184 -14.96 3.94 13.82
N TRP A 185 -14.66 3.37 12.64
CA TRP A 185 -15.14 2.05 12.23
C TRP A 185 -14.24 0.89 12.68
N ALA A 186 -13.10 1.18 13.28
CA ALA A 186 -12.20 0.12 13.74
C ALA A 186 -12.85 -0.74 14.83
N CYS A 187 -12.83 -2.06 14.61
CA CYS A 187 -13.40 -3.04 15.51
C CYS A 187 -12.38 -3.63 16.50
N PHE A 188 -11.08 -3.49 16.18
CA PHE A 188 -9.97 -3.93 17.04
C PHE A 188 -8.75 -3.05 16.80
N ASP A 189 -7.76 -3.15 17.67
CA ASP A 189 -6.50 -2.43 17.55
C ASP A 189 -5.59 -3.11 16.52
N THR A 190 -5.66 -2.64 15.29
CA THR A 190 -4.86 -3.16 14.19
C THR A 190 -3.37 -2.89 14.37
N GLN A 191 -3.02 -1.78 15.00
CA GLN A 191 -1.65 -1.33 15.17
C GLN A 191 -0.91 -2.13 16.21
N ALA A 192 -1.55 -2.40 17.35
CA ALA A 192 -0.97 -3.24 18.39
C ALA A 192 -0.68 -4.65 17.86
N ILE A 193 -1.65 -5.30 17.23
CA ILE A 193 -1.46 -6.65 16.66
C ILE A 193 -0.42 -6.65 15.54
N CYS A 194 -0.43 -5.64 14.67
CA CYS A 194 0.58 -5.53 13.60
C CYS A 194 1.99 -5.39 14.19
N HIS A 195 2.15 -4.53 15.19
CA HIS A 195 3.41 -4.35 15.91
C HIS A 195 3.89 -5.64 16.57
N ASP A 196 3.04 -6.25 17.38
CA ASP A 196 3.37 -7.44 18.17
C ASP A 196 3.79 -8.61 17.26
N LEU A 197 3.04 -8.87 16.19
CA LEU A 197 3.39 -9.92 15.24
C LEU A 197 4.62 -9.55 14.39
N THR A 198 4.88 -8.27 14.13
CA THR A 198 6.11 -7.86 13.46
C THR A 198 7.34 -8.15 14.32
N VAL A 199 7.27 -7.83 15.60
CA VAL A 199 8.35 -8.09 16.57
C VAL A 199 8.55 -9.59 16.80
N GLU A 200 7.46 -10.32 16.99
CA GLU A 200 7.49 -11.79 17.23
C GLU A 200 8.12 -12.54 16.05
N TYR A 201 7.83 -12.11 14.81
CA TYR A 201 8.31 -12.77 13.58
C TYR A 201 9.39 -11.95 12.86
N GLN A 202 10.16 -11.13 13.56
CA GLN A 202 11.21 -10.30 12.96
C GLN A 202 12.27 -11.14 12.26
N ASP A 203 12.66 -12.27 12.83
CA ASP A 203 13.61 -13.20 12.20
C ASP A 203 13.11 -13.72 10.85
N GLU A 204 11.82 -13.95 10.71
CA GLU A 204 11.20 -14.39 9.45
C GLU A 204 11.14 -13.30 8.38
N LEU A 205 11.24 -12.03 8.78
CA LEU A 205 11.41 -10.92 7.84
C LEU A 205 12.81 -10.92 7.21
N HIS A 206 13.82 -11.28 7.97
CA HIS A 206 15.23 -11.08 7.63
C HIS A 206 15.95 -12.37 7.30
N ARG A 207 15.56 -13.49 7.92
CA ARG A 207 16.17 -14.83 7.74
C ARG A 207 15.09 -15.78 7.25
N PRO A 208 14.91 -15.87 5.92
CA PRO A 208 13.77 -16.60 5.37
C PRO A 208 13.83 -18.09 5.78
N ALA A 209 12.84 -18.51 6.57
CA ALA A 209 12.59 -19.90 6.91
C ALA A 209 11.36 -20.46 6.16
N PHE A 210 10.51 -19.59 5.62
CA PHE A 210 9.38 -20.00 4.80
C PHE A 210 9.84 -20.51 3.43
N PRO A 211 9.23 -21.57 2.91
CA PRO A 211 9.48 -22.04 1.55
C PRO A 211 8.95 -21.08 0.49
N TYR A 212 8.07 -20.14 0.86
CA TYR A 212 7.46 -19.15 -0.01
C TYR A 212 7.13 -17.87 0.77
N LYS A 213 6.80 -16.77 0.04
CA LYS A 213 6.40 -15.51 0.65
C LYS A 213 5.12 -15.68 1.49
N PHE A 214 5.07 -14.99 2.62
CA PHE A 214 3.91 -14.95 3.50
C PHE A 214 3.59 -13.52 3.92
N LYS A 215 2.32 -13.16 4.02
CA LYS A 215 1.87 -11.80 4.34
C LYS A 215 0.83 -11.80 5.43
N PHE A 216 1.08 -11.00 6.47
CA PHE A 216 0.06 -10.56 7.42
C PHE A 216 -0.54 -9.23 6.97
N LYS A 217 -1.86 -9.08 7.07
CA LYS A 217 -2.53 -7.79 6.90
C LYS A 217 -3.69 -7.64 7.87
N PHE A 218 -3.88 -6.40 8.34
CA PHE A 218 -4.80 -6.06 9.41
C PHE A 218 -5.69 -4.90 8.98
N ASP A 219 -6.97 -5.18 8.72
CA ASP A 219 -7.99 -4.19 8.43
C ASP A 219 -8.95 -4.08 9.61
N GLY A 220 -9.11 -2.89 10.18
CA GLY A 220 -9.94 -2.63 11.35
C GLY A 220 -11.43 -2.78 11.11
N CYS A 221 -11.89 -2.86 9.87
CA CYS A 221 -13.29 -3.04 9.50
C CYS A 221 -13.41 -3.62 8.07
N PRO A 222 -14.63 -4.05 7.63
CA PRO A 222 -14.85 -4.62 6.31
C PRO A 222 -14.58 -3.69 5.11
N ASN A 223 -14.35 -2.39 5.30
CA ASN A 223 -13.91 -1.51 4.21
C ASN A 223 -12.53 -1.88 3.65
N CYS A 224 -11.75 -2.68 4.37
CA CYS A 224 -10.56 -3.37 3.88
C CYS A 224 -9.53 -2.45 3.21
N CYS A 225 -9.15 -1.35 3.88
CA CYS A 225 -8.32 -0.27 3.37
C CYS A 225 -6.91 -0.69 2.90
N VAL A 226 -6.35 -1.76 3.48
CA VAL A 226 -5.07 -2.34 3.05
C VAL A 226 -5.24 -3.63 2.25
N ALA A 227 -6.46 -3.90 1.81
CA ALA A 227 -6.81 -5.05 0.98
C ALA A 227 -6.40 -6.40 1.61
N SER A 228 -6.64 -6.58 2.92
CA SER A 228 -6.29 -7.80 3.64
C SER A 228 -6.90 -9.03 3.01
N ILE A 229 -8.21 -8.98 2.70
CA ILE A 229 -8.96 -10.08 2.12
C ILE A 229 -8.43 -10.53 0.75
N ALA A 230 -7.88 -9.62 -0.04
CA ALA A 230 -7.45 -9.89 -1.41
C ALA A 230 -5.94 -10.12 -1.54
N ARG A 231 -5.13 -9.69 -0.56
CA ARG A 231 -3.68 -9.60 -0.71
C ARG A 231 -2.87 -10.15 0.47
N ALA A 232 -3.51 -10.81 1.43
CA ALA A 232 -2.84 -11.46 2.54
C ALA A 232 -2.89 -12.98 2.42
N ASP A 233 -1.92 -13.64 3.02
CA ASP A 233 -1.94 -15.09 3.25
C ASP A 233 -2.62 -15.40 4.59
N LEU A 234 -2.53 -14.44 5.54
CA LEU A 234 -3.32 -14.41 6.77
C LEU A 234 -3.90 -13.00 6.93
N ALA A 235 -5.21 -12.88 6.79
CA ALA A 235 -5.94 -11.63 6.84
C ALA A 235 -6.74 -11.51 8.14
N PHE A 236 -6.61 -10.35 8.80
CA PHE A 236 -7.43 -9.97 9.95
C PHE A 236 -8.36 -8.85 9.51
N VAL A 237 -9.68 -9.11 9.56
CA VAL A 237 -10.69 -8.14 9.13
C VAL A 237 -11.64 -7.88 10.29
N GLY A 238 -11.69 -6.64 10.74
CA GLY A 238 -12.57 -6.22 11.81
C GLY A 238 -14.04 -6.47 11.50
N THR A 239 -14.78 -6.95 12.49
CA THR A 239 -16.20 -7.22 12.40
C THR A 239 -16.86 -7.10 13.77
N TRP A 240 -18.17 -7.28 13.83
CA TRP A 240 -18.97 -7.29 15.07
C TRP A 240 -20.01 -8.40 14.99
N ARG A 241 -20.54 -8.84 16.12
CA ARG A 241 -21.52 -9.94 16.19
C ARG A 241 -22.94 -9.49 16.42
N ASP A 242 -23.14 -8.43 17.17
CA ASP A 242 -24.45 -7.87 17.48
C ASP A 242 -25.05 -7.04 16.33
N ASP A 243 -26.17 -6.39 16.57
CA ASP A 243 -26.92 -5.65 15.57
C ASP A 243 -26.22 -4.37 15.12
N ILE A 244 -26.45 -3.98 13.87
CA ILE A 244 -26.18 -2.62 13.41
C ILE A 244 -27.11 -1.68 14.19
N LYS A 245 -26.54 -0.64 14.77
CA LYS A 245 -27.31 0.41 15.47
C LYS A 245 -28.00 1.30 14.44
N ILE A 246 -29.28 1.51 14.62
CA ILE A 246 -30.09 2.33 13.71
C ILE A 246 -30.67 3.51 14.47
N ASP A 247 -30.39 4.72 14.03
CA ASP A 247 -31.08 5.92 14.41
C ASP A 247 -32.18 6.21 13.38
N GLN A 248 -33.42 5.89 13.72
CA GLN A 248 -34.56 6.00 12.82
C GLN A 248 -34.88 7.43 12.43
N GLU A 249 -34.63 8.40 13.32
CA GLU A 249 -34.85 9.83 12.99
C GLU A 249 -33.80 10.30 11.99
N ALA A 250 -32.56 9.91 12.15
CA ALA A 250 -31.53 10.18 11.17
C ALA A 250 -31.80 9.47 9.81
N VAL A 251 -32.37 8.26 9.80
CA VAL A 251 -32.83 7.60 8.55
C VAL A 251 -33.85 8.45 7.84
N LYS A 252 -34.88 8.96 8.56
CA LYS A 252 -35.88 9.88 7.98
C LYS A 252 -35.26 11.15 7.43
N ALA A 253 -34.29 11.73 8.14
CA ALA A 253 -33.57 12.92 7.70
C ALA A 253 -32.77 12.68 6.39
N TYR A 254 -32.20 11.48 6.20
CA TYR A 254 -31.59 11.10 4.91
C TYR A 254 -32.65 11.03 3.79
N VAL A 255 -33.75 10.33 4.04
CA VAL A 255 -34.85 10.16 3.06
C VAL A 255 -35.49 11.51 2.72
N GLY A 256 -35.62 12.41 3.72
CA GLY A 256 -36.15 13.76 3.54
C GLY A 256 -35.16 14.74 2.88
N GLY A 257 -33.92 14.35 2.66
CA GLY A 257 -32.88 15.19 2.04
C GLY A 257 -32.21 16.20 2.99
N GLU A 258 -32.46 16.11 4.30
CA GLU A 258 -31.84 16.97 5.31
C GLU A 258 -30.38 16.56 5.57
N LEU A 259 -30.07 15.27 5.46
CA LEU A 259 -28.72 14.74 5.60
C LEU A 259 -28.19 14.26 4.25
N PRO A 260 -26.98 14.68 3.86
CA PRO A 260 -26.37 14.21 2.61
C PRO A 260 -25.84 12.79 2.74
N PRO A 261 -26.13 11.89 1.79
CA PRO A 261 -25.61 10.54 1.79
C PRO A 261 -24.09 10.53 1.61
N ASN A 262 -23.44 9.41 1.98
CA ASN A 262 -21.98 9.22 1.90
C ASN A 262 -21.18 10.34 2.63
N GLY A 263 -21.71 10.85 3.74
CA GLY A 263 -21.09 11.94 4.50
C GLY A 263 -20.96 13.26 3.74
N GLY A 264 -21.73 13.44 2.65
CA GLY A 264 -21.67 14.61 1.78
C GLY A 264 -20.64 14.50 0.64
N ALA A 265 -19.99 13.36 0.46
CA ALA A 265 -19.00 13.15 -0.61
C ALA A 265 -19.59 13.37 -2.03
N HIS A 266 -20.88 13.20 -2.18
CA HIS A 266 -21.61 13.39 -3.44
C HIS A 266 -22.58 14.60 -3.40
N ALA A 267 -22.19 15.70 -2.74
CA ALA A 267 -23.03 16.86 -2.57
C ALA A 267 -23.51 17.49 -3.91
N GLY A 268 -22.73 17.34 -4.97
CA GLY A 268 -23.07 17.80 -6.31
C GLY A 268 -23.64 16.72 -7.24
N ARG A 269 -24.21 15.67 -6.69
CA ARG A 269 -24.73 14.53 -7.48
C ARG A 269 -25.77 14.96 -8.49
N ASP A 270 -25.67 14.47 -9.71
CA ASP A 270 -26.56 14.75 -10.82
C ASP A 270 -27.56 13.60 -11.12
N TRP A 271 -27.44 12.48 -10.40
CA TRP A 271 -28.35 11.31 -10.56
C TRP A 271 -29.64 11.40 -9.72
N GLY A 272 -29.95 12.59 -9.20
CA GLY A 272 -31.21 12.86 -8.50
C GLY A 272 -31.12 12.85 -6.97
N PRO A 273 -32.25 13.02 -6.27
CA PRO A 273 -32.33 12.96 -4.83
C PRO A 273 -31.98 11.56 -4.30
N PHE A 274 -31.61 11.49 -3.03
CA PHE A 274 -31.32 10.22 -2.37
C PHE A 274 -32.55 9.28 -2.38
N ASP A 275 -32.33 8.06 -2.82
CA ASP A 275 -33.35 7.01 -2.87
C ASP A 275 -32.87 5.80 -2.04
N ILE A 276 -33.39 5.67 -0.83
CA ILE A 276 -32.98 4.61 0.11
C ILE A 276 -33.20 3.21 -0.47
N GLN A 277 -34.27 3.04 -1.29
CA GLN A 277 -34.53 1.75 -1.91
C GLN A 277 -33.41 1.35 -2.87
N LYS A 278 -33.08 2.23 -3.79
CA LYS A 278 -32.06 1.96 -4.83
C LYS A 278 -30.64 1.99 -4.32
N GLU A 279 -30.34 2.91 -3.40
CA GLU A 279 -28.94 3.19 -3.00
C GLU A 279 -28.50 2.39 -1.77
N VAL A 280 -29.43 1.79 -1.03
CA VAL A 280 -29.12 1.04 0.19
C VAL A 280 -29.72 -0.37 0.14
N ILE A 281 -31.03 -0.51 -0.10
CA ILE A 281 -31.73 -1.79 0.06
C ILE A 281 -31.46 -2.72 -1.10
N ASP A 282 -31.67 -2.26 -2.34
CA ASP A 282 -31.50 -3.08 -3.54
C ASP A 282 -30.04 -3.51 -3.76
N ILE A 283 -29.08 -2.75 -3.20
CA ILE A 283 -27.63 -3.05 -3.30
C ILE A 283 -27.18 -3.98 -2.17
N CYS A 284 -28.03 -4.28 -1.18
CA CYS A 284 -27.65 -5.18 -0.10
C CYS A 284 -27.38 -6.58 -0.64
N PRO A 285 -26.16 -7.14 -0.52
CA PRO A 285 -25.80 -8.39 -1.16
C PRO A 285 -26.57 -9.62 -0.62
N THR A 286 -27.18 -9.48 0.56
CA THR A 286 -27.98 -10.55 1.18
C THR A 286 -29.48 -10.25 1.21
N GLY A 287 -29.88 -9.05 0.77
CA GLY A 287 -31.29 -8.64 0.84
C GLY A 287 -31.87 -8.58 2.26
N CYS A 288 -31.00 -8.42 3.27
CA CYS A 288 -31.39 -8.50 4.67
C CYS A 288 -32.08 -7.23 5.23
N MET A 289 -32.39 -6.25 4.37
CA MET A 289 -32.94 -4.96 4.79
C MET A 289 -34.28 -4.68 4.13
N ARG A 290 -35.13 -3.94 4.83
CA ARG A 290 -36.37 -3.37 4.30
C ARG A 290 -36.63 -1.98 4.88
N TYR A 291 -37.29 -1.16 4.10
CA TYR A 291 -37.75 0.17 4.55
C TYR A 291 -39.24 0.28 4.26
N GLU A 292 -40.05 0.28 5.32
CA GLU A 292 -41.50 0.33 5.26
C GLU A 292 -42.02 1.29 6.33
N ASP A 293 -43.06 2.03 6.03
CA ASP A 293 -43.71 2.97 6.95
C ASP A 293 -42.73 3.96 7.63
N GLY A 294 -41.68 4.36 6.90
CA GLY A 294 -40.68 5.31 7.42
C GLY A 294 -39.68 4.68 8.41
N LYS A 295 -39.61 3.35 8.47
CA LYS A 295 -38.73 2.59 9.37
C LYS A 295 -37.81 1.67 8.60
N LEU A 296 -36.53 1.75 8.88
CA LEU A 296 -35.52 0.81 8.37
C LEU A 296 -35.36 -0.36 9.33
N GLU A 297 -35.43 -1.57 8.80
CA GLU A 297 -35.17 -2.81 9.53
C GLU A 297 -34.07 -3.61 8.85
N ILE A 298 -33.22 -4.25 9.67
CA ILE A 298 -32.10 -5.09 9.22
C ILE A 298 -32.19 -6.44 9.92
N ASN A 299 -32.27 -7.51 9.14
CA ASN A 299 -32.21 -8.88 9.67
C ASN A 299 -30.73 -9.27 9.93
N THR A 300 -30.25 -9.06 11.14
CA THR A 300 -28.86 -9.31 11.55
C THR A 300 -28.33 -10.70 11.24
N PRO A 301 -29.07 -11.81 11.44
CA PRO A 301 -28.60 -13.15 11.07
C PRO A 301 -28.22 -13.32 9.59
N GLU A 302 -28.87 -12.56 8.71
CA GLU A 302 -28.59 -12.60 7.25
C GLU A 302 -27.58 -11.54 6.81
N CYS A 303 -27.19 -10.62 7.69
CA CYS A 303 -26.30 -9.53 7.37
C CYS A 303 -24.84 -9.98 7.29
N TYR A 304 -24.19 -9.82 6.15
CA TYR A 304 -22.75 -10.08 5.96
C TYR A 304 -21.83 -8.98 6.49
N ARG A 305 -22.37 -7.94 7.11
CA ARG A 305 -21.63 -6.83 7.70
C ARG A 305 -20.68 -6.13 6.72
N CYS A 306 -21.06 -6.05 5.45
CA CYS A 306 -20.23 -5.46 4.39
C CYS A 306 -20.03 -3.94 4.50
N MET A 307 -20.73 -3.27 5.41
CA MET A 307 -20.70 -1.82 5.68
C MET A 307 -21.25 -0.91 4.57
N HIS A 308 -21.76 -1.44 3.47
CA HIS A 308 -22.28 -0.59 2.39
C HIS A 308 -23.32 0.42 2.90
N CYS A 309 -24.36 -0.05 3.60
CA CYS A 309 -25.41 0.79 4.17
C CYS A 309 -24.87 1.85 5.18
N ILE A 310 -23.90 1.44 6.00
CA ILE A 310 -23.24 2.34 6.97
C ILE A 310 -22.46 3.43 6.24
N ASN A 311 -21.75 3.10 5.17
CA ASN A 311 -20.99 4.09 4.38
C ASN A 311 -21.93 5.09 3.68
N VAL A 312 -23.11 4.66 3.26
CA VAL A 312 -24.10 5.54 2.64
C VAL A 312 -24.77 6.44 3.67
N MET A 313 -25.15 5.90 4.82
CA MET A 313 -25.85 6.62 5.89
C MET A 313 -25.05 6.64 7.22
N PRO A 314 -23.83 7.22 7.26
CA PRO A 314 -22.94 7.10 8.41
C PRO A 314 -23.44 7.81 9.68
N ARG A 315 -24.43 8.69 9.58
CA ARG A 315 -25.04 9.33 10.75
C ARG A 315 -26.25 8.55 11.29
N ALA A 316 -26.88 7.72 10.46
CA ALA A 316 -28.04 6.92 10.84
C ALA A 316 -27.65 5.50 11.28
N LEU A 317 -26.58 4.95 10.71
CA LEU A 317 -26.15 3.58 10.93
C LEU A 317 -24.76 3.50 11.55
N ARG A 318 -24.62 2.62 12.55
CA ARG A 318 -23.36 2.39 13.25
C ARG A 318 -23.10 0.90 13.42
N ILE A 319 -21.83 0.53 13.43
CA ILE A 319 -21.40 -0.84 13.77
C ILE A 319 -21.83 -1.21 15.18
N GLY A 320 -22.00 -2.50 15.44
CA GLY A 320 -22.35 -3.03 16.76
C GLY A 320 -21.29 -2.77 17.84
N ASN A 321 -21.58 -3.26 19.03
CA ASN A 321 -20.68 -3.11 20.20
C ASN A 321 -19.80 -4.34 20.43
N ASP A 322 -20.28 -5.54 20.08
CA ASP A 322 -19.54 -6.79 20.25
C ASP A 322 -18.54 -6.95 19.11
N ARG A 323 -17.45 -6.19 19.21
CA ARG A 323 -16.44 -5.99 18.17
C ARG A 323 -15.27 -6.95 18.33
N GLY A 324 -14.66 -7.30 17.22
CA GLY A 324 -13.48 -8.15 17.13
C GLY A 324 -12.99 -8.24 15.70
N CYS A 325 -12.38 -9.36 15.33
CA CYS A 325 -11.98 -9.60 13.96
C CYS A 325 -12.30 -11.03 13.50
N SER A 326 -12.52 -11.19 12.21
CA SER A 326 -12.46 -12.47 11.52
C SER A 326 -11.05 -12.69 10.98
N ILE A 327 -10.54 -13.90 11.10
CA ILE A 327 -9.22 -14.29 10.62
C ILE A 327 -9.42 -15.23 9.44
N PHE A 328 -8.81 -14.89 8.29
CA PHE A 328 -8.90 -15.67 7.06
C PHE A 328 -7.52 -16.18 6.67
N ALA A 329 -7.36 -17.49 6.60
CA ALA A 329 -6.14 -18.13 6.13
C ALA A 329 -6.25 -18.49 4.65
N GLY A 330 -5.20 -18.22 3.88
CA GLY A 330 -5.19 -18.46 2.44
C GLY A 330 -6.17 -17.57 1.66
N ALA A 331 -6.43 -16.36 2.14
CA ALA A 331 -7.36 -15.42 1.54
C ALA A 331 -7.10 -15.19 0.05
N LYS A 332 -8.17 -15.20 -0.74
CA LYS A 332 -8.17 -14.93 -2.18
C LYS A 332 -9.12 -13.80 -2.48
N ALA A 333 -8.94 -13.15 -3.61
CA ALA A 333 -9.89 -12.16 -4.07
C ALA A 333 -11.29 -12.80 -4.20
N PRO A 334 -12.31 -12.29 -3.50
CA PRO A 334 -13.66 -12.91 -3.48
C PRO A 334 -14.41 -12.77 -4.80
N ILE A 335 -13.83 -12.08 -5.78
CA ILE A 335 -14.37 -11.92 -7.13
C ILE A 335 -14.16 -13.14 -8.04
N LEU A 336 -13.34 -14.09 -7.60
CA LEU A 336 -13.11 -15.31 -8.36
C LEU A 336 -14.15 -16.37 -7.97
N ASP A 337 -14.76 -17.00 -8.95
CA ASP A 337 -15.65 -18.13 -8.72
C ASP A 337 -14.91 -19.23 -7.97
N GLY A 338 -15.50 -19.75 -6.90
CA GLY A 338 -14.86 -20.70 -6.00
C GLY A 338 -13.75 -20.11 -5.12
N ALA A 339 -13.55 -18.78 -5.08
CA ALA A 339 -12.69 -18.16 -4.10
C ALA A 339 -13.31 -18.36 -2.71
N GLN A 340 -12.52 -18.93 -1.81
CA GLN A 340 -12.98 -19.18 -0.45
C GLN A 340 -12.30 -18.19 0.49
N MET A 341 -13.13 -17.59 1.33
CA MET A 341 -12.68 -16.98 2.57
C MET A 341 -12.62 -18.10 3.60
N GLY A 342 -11.43 -18.42 4.01
CA GLY A 342 -11.17 -19.46 4.98
C GLY A 342 -11.48 -19.05 6.40
#